data_d272863d04be2aa15f0be03f539e9ac3
#
_entry.id   d272863d04be2aa15f0be03f539e9ac3
#
_cell.length_a   1.000
_cell.length_b   1.000
_cell.length_c   1.000
_cell.angle_alpha   90.00
_cell.angle_beta   90.00
_cell.angle_gamma   90.00
#
_symmetry.space_group_name_H-M   'P 1'
#
loop_
_entity.id
_entity.type
_entity.pdbx_description
1 polymer ?
#
loop_
_entity_poly.entity_id
_entity_poly.type
_entity_poly.pdbx_seq_one_letter_code
_entity_poly.pdbx_strand_id
1 'polypeptide(L)'
;MPRLDIDALKSAFETGDRPSGSDYVDLIDTLIQQSTDLGTAGNNEQEISGIENSTVIDQIDTTKWRMVKYLVSISKTTDGDDKFYATEISVLIDGTNVNVAEYGVIDNDGDMGTVDVSRQGNVLQLVIIPNVAVRPVTVRYARMGLKA
;
A
#
# COMPACT_ATOMS: atom_id res chain seq x y z
N MET A 1 18.11 -2.90 12.53
CA MET A 1 18.02 -3.72 13.75
C MET A 1 16.86 -4.69 13.67
N PRO A 2 17.02 -5.91 14.14
CA PRO A 2 15.90 -6.83 14.18
C PRO A 2 14.84 -6.31 15.15
N ARG A 3 13.59 -6.34 14.74
CA ARG A 3 12.42 -6.07 15.59
C ARG A 3 12.37 -7.14 16.69
N LEU A 4 12.36 -6.72 17.95
CA LEU A 4 12.14 -7.66 19.04
C LEU A 4 10.68 -8.09 19.08
N ASP A 5 10.47 -9.35 19.39
CA ASP A 5 9.14 -9.85 19.71
C ASP A 5 8.61 -9.17 20.98
N ILE A 6 7.30 -8.96 21.05
CA ILE A 6 6.63 -8.33 22.20
C ILE A 6 6.92 -9.09 23.49
N ASP A 7 7.00 -10.41 23.44
CA ASP A 7 7.27 -11.23 24.63
C ASP A 7 8.72 -11.09 25.09
N ALA A 8 9.67 -10.94 24.17
CA ALA A 8 11.06 -10.63 24.50
C ALA A 8 11.20 -9.24 25.13
N LEU A 9 10.46 -8.23 24.63
CA LEU A 9 10.41 -6.89 25.25
C LEU A 9 9.82 -6.93 26.65
N LYS A 10 8.72 -7.61 26.86
CA LYS A 10 8.09 -7.74 28.19
C LYS A 10 9.03 -8.39 29.17
N SER A 11 9.75 -9.44 28.76
CA SER A 11 10.71 -10.15 29.61
C SER A 11 11.84 -9.25 30.07
N ALA A 12 12.30 -8.30 29.25
CA ALA A 12 13.36 -7.35 29.64
C ALA A 12 12.90 -6.28 30.65
N PHE A 13 11.59 -6.12 30.85
CA PHE A 13 11.00 -5.10 31.74
C PHE A 13 10.08 -5.69 32.81
N GLU A 14 10.32 -6.93 33.23
CA GLU A 14 9.55 -7.57 34.32
C GLU A 14 9.82 -6.91 35.68
N THR A 15 8.88 -7.12 36.61
CA THR A 15 8.95 -6.55 37.94
C THR A 15 10.21 -7.06 38.71
N GLY A 16 11.07 -6.15 39.06
CA GLY A 16 12.33 -6.45 39.77
C GLY A 16 13.58 -6.46 38.89
N ASP A 17 13.41 -6.41 37.57
CA ASP A 17 14.53 -6.29 36.65
C ASP A 17 15.11 -4.86 36.65
N ARG A 18 16.38 -4.78 36.31
CA ARG A 18 17.04 -3.50 36.01
C ARG A 18 17.41 -3.50 34.54
N PRO A 19 16.53 -2.96 33.68
CA PRO A 19 16.81 -2.88 32.26
C PRO A 19 18.14 -2.17 32.01
N SER A 20 18.92 -2.71 31.10
CA SER A 20 20.18 -2.11 30.66
C SER A 20 19.94 -0.96 29.68
N GLY A 21 20.97 -0.17 29.38
CA GLY A 21 20.88 0.85 28.35
C GLY A 21 20.54 0.27 26.97
N SER A 22 20.96 -0.95 26.67
CA SER A 22 20.60 -1.65 25.43
C SER A 22 19.12 -2.04 25.38
N ASP A 23 18.52 -2.45 26.50
CA ASP A 23 17.09 -2.78 26.53
C ASP A 23 16.21 -1.55 26.25
N TYR A 24 16.63 -0.36 26.72
CA TYR A 24 15.95 0.89 26.38
C TYR A 24 16.11 1.28 24.91
N VAL A 25 17.29 1.07 24.33
CA VAL A 25 17.52 1.31 22.90
C VAL A 25 16.64 0.38 22.07
N ASP A 26 16.60 -0.91 22.41
CA ASP A 26 15.78 -1.89 21.71
C ASP A 26 14.28 -1.58 21.83
N LEU A 27 13.83 -1.09 22.98
CA LEU A 27 12.46 -0.63 23.18
C LEU A 27 12.13 0.57 22.28
N ILE A 28 12.99 1.58 22.26
CA ILE A 28 12.81 2.80 21.46
C ILE A 28 12.81 2.43 19.97
N ASP A 29 13.78 1.64 19.53
CA ASP A 29 13.88 1.22 18.12
C ASP A 29 12.67 0.40 17.69
N THR A 30 12.16 -0.49 18.55
CA THR A 30 10.96 -1.27 18.28
C THR A 30 9.71 -0.38 18.19
N LEU A 31 9.57 0.61 19.07
CA LEU A 31 8.45 1.57 19.03
C LEU A 31 8.50 2.44 17.78
N ILE A 32 9.68 2.92 17.39
CA ILE A 32 9.88 3.70 16.17
C ILE A 32 9.52 2.82 14.95
N GLN A 33 10.00 1.59 14.93
CA GLN A 33 9.71 0.67 13.82
C GLN A 33 8.23 0.31 13.75
N GLN A 34 7.56 0.09 14.89
CA GLN A 34 6.11 -0.11 14.92
C GLN A 34 5.35 1.11 14.43
N SER A 35 5.77 2.31 14.80
CA SER A 35 5.15 3.55 14.31
C SER A 35 5.35 3.72 12.79
N THR A 36 6.48 3.25 12.28
CA THR A 36 6.78 3.24 10.84
C THR A 36 5.97 2.18 10.10
N ASP A 37 5.83 0.97 10.71
CA ASP A 37 5.06 -0.14 10.14
C ASP A 37 3.54 0.11 10.18
N LEU A 38 3.04 0.80 11.21
CA LEU A 38 1.66 1.29 11.27
C LEU A 38 1.44 2.44 10.28
N GLY A 39 2.54 2.89 9.70
CA GLY A 39 2.63 4.05 8.85
C GLY A 39 2.32 5.32 9.64
N THR A 40 2.93 6.40 9.29
CA THR A 40 2.40 7.72 9.61
C THR A 40 1.00 7.77 9.01
N ALA A 41 -0.03 7.51 9.82
CA ALA A 41 -1.43 7.43 9.40
C ALA A 41 -1.75 6.31 8.38
N GLY A 42 -1.12 5.13 8.51
CA GLY A 42 -1.41 3.97 7.66
C GLY A 42 -0.86 4.04 6.24
N ASN A 43 0.12 4.86 6.01
CA ASN A 43 0.75 5.00 4.70
C ASN A 43 1.78 3.90 4.45
N ASN A 44 1.32 2.72 4.09
CA ASN A 44 2.11 1.77 3.32
C ASN A 44 2.17 2.25 1.86
N GLU A 45 2.70 3.46 1.65
CA GLU A 45 2.85 4.01 0.30
C GLU A 45 3.93 3.24 -0.44
N GLN A 46 3.61 2.82 -1.65
CA GLN A 46 4.53 2.21 -2.60
C GLN A 46 4.61 3.09 -3.83
N GLU A 47 5.79 3.21 -4.40
CA GLU A 47 6.03 3.92 -5.65
C GLU A 47 6.63 2.99 -6.69
N ILE A 48 6.09 3.02 -7.89
CA ILE A 48 6.61 2.30 -9.07
C ILE A 48 6.72 3.29 -10.22
N SER A 49 7.93 3.50 -10.69
CA SER A 49 8.24 4.45 -11.77
C SER A 49 8.48 3.73 -13.09
N GLY A 50 8.35 4.46 -14.20
CA GLY A 50 8.70 3.98 -15.53
C GLY A 50 7.70 2.98 -16.11
N ILE A 51 6.43 3.06 -15.73
CA ILE A 51 5.39 2.16 -16.24
C ILE A 51 5.01 2.57 -17.67
N GLU A 52 5.28 1.71 -18.63
CA GLU A 52 4.97 1.91 -20.06
C GLU A 52 3.81 1.04 -20.56
N ASN A 53 3.59 -0.11 -19.90
CA ASN A 53 2.61 -1.09 -20.32
C ASN A 53 1.69 -1.47 -19.16
N SER A 54 0.65 -2.24 -19.46
CA SER A 54 -0.20 -2.84 -18.43
C SER A 54 0.68 -3.57 -17.39
N THR A 55 0.62 -3.13 -16.16
CA THR A 55 1.50 -3.59 -15.08
C THR A 55 0.71 -3.90 -13.83
N VAL A 56 0.93 -5.08 -13.26
CA VAL A 56 0.43 -5.45 -11.93
C VAL A 56 1.28 -4.72 -10.90
N ILE A 57 0.66 -3.87 -10.10
CA ILE A 57 1.37 -3.07 -9.08
C ILE A 57 1.22 -3.63 -7.67
N ASP A 58 0.17 -4.39 -7.41
CA ASP A 58 -0.05 -5.05 -6.14
C ASP A 58 -0.78 -6.38 -6.31
N GLN A 59 -0.51 -7.31 -5.39
CA GLN A 59 -1.16 -8.62 -5.34
C GLN A 59 -1.52 -8.97 -3.90
N ILE A 60 -2.71 -9.50 -3.70
CA ILE A 60 -3.16 -10.01 -2.40
C ILE A 60 -3.78 -11.40 -2.51
N ASP A 61 -3.66 -12.16 -1.43
CA ASP A 61 -4.32 -13.45 -1.26
C ASP A 61 -5.78 -13.24 -0.79
N THR A 62 -6.73 -13.57 -1.64
CA THR A 62 -8.16 -13.38 -1.39
C THR A 62 -8.69 -14.23 -0.23
N THR A 63 -7.94 -15.25 0.22
CA THR A 63 -8.32 -16.06 1.38
C THR A 63 -8.06 -15.37 2.71
N LYS A 64 -7.19 -14.35 2.71
CA LYS A 64 -6.78 -13.61 3.91
C LYS A 64 -7.51 -12.30 4.13
N TRP A 65 -8.15 -11.78 3.10
CA TRP A 65 -8.76 -10.46 3.12
C TRP A 65 -10.24 -10.49 2.79
N ARG A 66 -11.04 -9.77 3.58
CA ARG A 66 -12.47 -9.55 3.34
C ARG A 66 -12.71 -8.30 2.51
N MET A 67 -11.99 -7.25 2.80
CA MET A 67 -12.09 -5.98 2.11
C MET A 67 -10.72 -5.35 1.98
N VAL A 68 -10.47 -4.74 0.83
CA VAL A 68 -9.25 -3.96 0.59
C VAL A 68 -9.62 -2.64 -0.07
N LYS A 69 -8.94 -1.60 0.36
CA LYS A 69 -9.10 -0.25 -0.17
C LYS A 69 -7.74 0.24 -0.65
N TYR A 70 -7.71 0.80 -1.84
CA TYR A 70 -6.53 1.42 -2.44
C TYR A 70 -6.75 2.91 -2.62
N LEU A 71 -5.75 3.68 -2.27
CA LEU A 71 -5.55 5.03 -2.79
C LEU A 71 -4.49 4.93 -3.87
N VAL A 72 -4.78 5.43 -5.06
CA VAL A 72 -3.88 5.33 -6.20
C VAL A 72 -3.68 6.71 -6.81
N SER A 73 -2.44 7.06 -7.08
CA SER A 73 -2.07 8.26 -7.83
C SER A 73 -1.20 7.86 -9.02
N ILE A 74 -1.52 8.37 -10.18
CA ILE A 74 -0.71 8.23 -11.40
C ILE A 74 -0.18 9.62 -11.76
N SER A 75 1.10 9.72 -12.02
CA SER A 75 1.72 10.98 -12.41
C SER A 75 2.66 10.82 -13.59
N LYS A 76 2.73 11.86 -14.38
CA LYS A 76 3.77 12.10 -15.37
C LYS A 76 4.35 13.47 -15.13
N THR A 77 5.62 13.51 -14.88
CA THR A 77 6.38 14.77 -14.76
C THR A 77 7.26 14.91 -15.98
N THR A 78 6.96 15.90 -16.81
CA THR A 78 7.76 16.24 -17.98
C THR A 78 7.93 17.77 -17.96
N ASP A 79 9.06 18.28 -18.37
CA ASP A 79 9.37 19.71 -18.33
C ASP A 79 8.21 20.61 -18.77
N GLY A 80 7.48 21.15 -17.79
CA GLY A 80 6.38 22.10 -17.99
C GLY A 80 5.00 21.49 -18.28
N ASP A 81 4.83 20.17 -18.29
CA ASP A 81 3.54 19.50 -18.54
C ASP A 81 3.31 18.37 -17.51
N ASP A 82 3.15 18.77 -16.25
CA ASP A 82 2.90 17.82 -15.16
C ASP A 82 1.44 17.39 -15.14
N LYS A 83 1.22 16.09 -15.29
CA LYS A 83 -0.11 15.47 -15.29
C LYS A 83 -0.28 14.57 -14.06
N PHE A 84 -1.43 14.71 -13.43
CA PHE A 84 -1.76 13.96 -12.22
C PHE A 84 -3.17 13.39 -12.32
N TYR A 85 -3.30 12.17 -11.81
CA TYR A 85 -4.57 11.48 -11.63
C TYR A 85 -4.57 10.83 -10.25
N ALA A 86 -5.69 10.85 -9.57
CA ALA A 86 -5.87 10.15 -8.30
C ALA A 86 -7.25 9.52 -8.22
N THR A 87 -7.32 8.36 -7.61
CA THR A 87 -8.58 7.63 -7.39
C THR A 87 -8.53 6.79 -6.13
N GLU A 88 -9.70 6.41 -5.66
CA GLU A 88 -9.90 5.48 -4.57
C GLU A 88 -10.65 4.24 -5.08
N ILE A 89 -10.13 3.05 -4.79
CA ILE A 89 -10.74 1.79 -5.18
C ILE A 89 -11.03 0.95 -3.94
N SER A 90 -12.29 0.56 -3.78
CA SER A 90 -12.71 -0.38 -2.74
C SER A 90 -13.06 -1.72 -3.34
N VAL A 91 -12.54 -2.78 -2.75
CA VAL A 91 -12.73 -4.16 -3.20
C VAL A 91 -13.31 -4.98 -2.05
N LEU A 92 -14.49 -5.55 -2.26
CA LEU A 92 -15.10 -6.50 -1.35
C LEU A 92 -14.89 -7.91 -1.91
N ILE A 93 -14.37 -8.81 -1.07
CA ILE A 93 -14.09 -10.19 -1.40
C ILE A 93 -15.12 -11.09 -0.68
N ASP A 94 -15.97 -11.73 -1.46
CA ASP A 94 -16.99 -12.64 -0.96
C ASP A 94 -16.77 -14.03 -1.57
N GLY A 95 -15.99 -14.86 -0.87
CA GLY A 95 -15.64 -16.20 -1.34
C GLY A 95 -15.00 -16.18 -2.74
N THR A 96 -15.76 -16.54 -3.75
CA THR A 96 -15.31 -16.56 -5.15
C THR A 96 -15.54 -15.24 -5.87
N ASN A 97 -16.38 -14.35 -5.31
CA ASN A 97 -16.75 -13.09 -5.95
C ASN A 97 -15.87 -11.95 -5.49
N VAL A 98 -15.66 -11.01 -6.39
CA VAL A 98 -14.96 -9.75 -6.13
C VAL A 98 -15.84 -8.62 -6.64
N ASN A 99 -16.22 -7.72 -5.74
CA ASN A 99 -17.01 -6.54 -6.06
C ASN A 99 -16.10 -5.32 -5.93
N VAL A 100 -16.05 -4.51 -6.97
CA VAL A 100 -15.14 -3.36 -7.07
C VAL A 100 -15.94 -2.09 -7.22
N ALA A 101 -15.56 -1.07 -6.50
CA ALA A 101 -16.07 0.27 -6.66
C ALA A 101 -14.92 1.28 -6.71
N GLU A 102 -14.96 2.16 -7.69
CA GLU A 102 -14.04 3.27 -7.83
C GLU A 102 -14.72 4.58 -7.46
N TYR A 103 -14.04 5.42 -6.68
CA TYR A 103 -14.56 6.68 -6.20
C TYR A 103 -13.58 7.82 -6.40
N GLY A 104 -14.12 9.03 -6.48
CA GLY A 104 -13.37 10.25 -6.29
C GLY A 104 -12.24 10.42 -7.29
N VAL A 105 -12.48 10.09 -8.56
CA VAL A 105 -11.54 10.35 -9.63
C VAL A 105 -11.26 11.85 -9.70
N ILE A 106 -10.00 12.22 -9.56
CA ILE A 106 -9.51 13.60 -9.66
C ILE A 106 -8.36 13.61 -10.63
N ASP A 107 -8.44 14.42 -11.66
CA ASP A 107 -7.36 14.66 -12.61
C ASP A 107 -7.20 16.17 -12.88
N ASN A 108 -6.03 16.57 -13.32
CA ASN A 108 -5.77 17.97 -13.67
C ASN A 108 -5.75 18.24 -15.18
N ASP A 109 -5.54 17.22 -15.99
CA ASP A 109 -5.50 17.39 -17.45
C ASP A 109 -5.51 16.04 -18.20
N GLY A 110 -6.67 15.45 -18.35
CA GLY A 110 -6.90 14.36 -19.27
C GLY A 110 -6.60 12.95 -18.76
N ASP A 111 -6.74 12.03 -19.67
CA ASP A 111 -6.71 10.59 -19.45
C ASP A 111 -5.28 10.09 -19.21
N MET A 112 -4.98 9.73 -17.97
CA MET A 112 -3.70 9.13 -17.56
C MET A 112 -3.68 7.61 -17.74
N GLY A 113 -4.81 6.99 -18.02
CA GLY A 113 -4.99 5.55 -18.08
C GLY A 113 -6.07 5.05 -17.14
N THR A 114 -6.08 3.76 -16.92
CA THR A 114 -7.07 3.11 -16.05
C THR A 114 -6.39 2.31 -14.96
N VAL A 115 -7.06 2.24 -13.82
CA VAL A 115 -6.76 1.33 -12.73
C VAL A 115 -7.78 0.22 -12.76
N ASP A 116 -7.35 -1.02 -12.84
CA ASP A 116 -8.21 -2.18 -12.93
C ASP A 116 -7.90 -3.18 -11.81
N VAL A 117 -8.90 -3.96 -11.44
CA VAL A 117 -8.78 -5.02 -10.45
C VAL A 117 -9.17 -6.32 -11.11
N SER A 118 -8.25 -7.26 -11.15
CA SER A 118 -8.48 -8.59 -11.70
C SER A 118 -8.25 -9.68 -10.64
N ARG A 119 -8.88 -10.82 -10.81
CA ARG A 119 -8.68 -11.98 -9.96
C ARG A 119 -8.25 -13.18 -10.77
N GLN A 120 -7.21 -13.86 -10.32
CA GLN A 120 -6.75 -15.13 -10.86
C GLN A 120 -6.65 -16.15 -9.72
N GLY A 121 -7.59 -17.09 -9.67
CA GLY A 121 -7.67 -18.05 -8.56
C GLY A 121 -7.86 -17.34 -7.21
N ASN A 122 -6.91 -17.52 -6.30
CA ASN A 122 -6.90 -16.88 -4.98
C ASN A 122 -6.06 -15.60 -4.94
N VAL A 123 -5.64 -15.08 -6.08
CA VAL A 123 -4.85 -13.84 -6.16
C VAL A 123 -5.69 -12.73 -6.77
N LEU A 124 -5.84 -11.64 -6.04
CA LEU A 124 -6.38 -10.39 -6.55
C LEU A 124 -5.20 -9.51 -6.98
N GLN A 125 -5.31 -8.89 -8.14
CA GLN A 125 -4.28 -8.06 -8.74
C GLN A 125 -4.82 -6.64 -8.95
N LEU A 126 -4.07 -5.64 -8.52
CA LEU A 126 -4.27 -4.25 -8.90
C LEU A 126 -3.39 -3.96 -10.13
N VAL A 127 -4.01 -3.55 -11.21
CA VAL A 127 -3.36 -3.38 -12.51
C VAL A 127 -3.48 -1.93 -12.96
N ILE A 128 -2.38 -1.36 -13.40
CA ILE A 128 -2.36 -0.04 -14.05
C ILE A 128 -2.20 -0.24 -15.55
N ILE A 129 -3.05 0.44 -16.32
CA ILE A 129 -2.99 0.46 -17.78
C ILE A 129 -2.80 1.92 -18.21
N PRO A 130 -1.54 2.40 -18.36
CA PRO A 130 -1.29 3.79 -18.70
C PRO A 130 -1.74 4.11 -20.12
N ASN A 131 -2.29 5.31 -20.32
CA ASN A 131 -2.57 5.81 -21.66
C ASN A 131 -1.28 5.97 -22.47
N VAL A 132 -1.31 5.55 -23.73
CA VAL A 132 -0.13 5.58 -24.62
C VAL A 132 0.46 6.99 -24.73
N ALA A 133 -0.38 8.02 -24.74
CA ALA A 133 0.05 9.41 -24.90
C ALA A 133 0.86 9.98 -23.72
N VAL A 134 0.77 9.36 -22.54
CA VAL A 134 1.40 9.87 -21.32
C VAL A 134 2.53 8.99 -20.76
N ARG A 135 2.86 7.91 -21.44
CA ARG A 135 3.93 6.99 -21.01
C ARG A 135 5.32 7.63 -21.06
N PRO A 136 6.25 7.24 -20.18
CA PRO A 136 6.06 6.41 -18.99
C PRO A 136 5.40 7.18 -17.86
N VAL A 137 4.71 6.46 -16.96
CA VAL A 137 4.08 7.04 -15.77
C VAL A 137 4.71 6.51 -14.49
N THR A 138 4.56 7.27 -13.42
CA THR A 138 4.86 6.86 -12.06
C THR A 138 3.57 6.66 -11.31
N VAL A 139 3.45 5.55 -10.60
CA VAL A 139 2.29 5.23 -9.77
C VAL A 139 2.71 5.19 -8.31
N ARG A 140 1.93 5.86 -7.48
CA ARG A 140 1.98 5.71 -6.03
C ARG A 140 0.68 5.14 -5.54
N TYR A 141 0.74 4.19 -4.65
CA TYR A 141 -0.46 3.62 -4.05
C TYR A 141 -0.26 3.32 -2.57
N ALA A 142 -1.34 3.36 -1.83
CA ALA A 142 -1.42 2.87 -0.46
C ALA A 142 -2.58 1.88 -0.35
N ARG A 143 -2.41 0.85 0.47
CA ARG A 143 -3.42 -0.18 0.71
C ARG A 143 -3.76 -0.26 2.18
N MET A 144 -5.04 -0.35 2.47
CA MET A 144 -5.56 -0.77 3.78
C MET A 144 -6.56 -1.89 3.60
N GLY A 145 -6.76 -2.72 4.60
CA GLY A 145 -7.70 -3.82 4.48
C GLY A 145 -8.19 -4.39 5.79
N LEU A 146 -9.30 -5.09 5.68
CA LEU A 146 -9.91 -5.89 6.74
C LEU A 146 -9.70 -7.37 6.42
N LYS A 147 -9.20 -8.11 7.39
CA LYS A 147 -8.97 -9.56 7.25
C LYS A 147 -10.29 -10.33 7.21
N ALA A 148 -10.24 -11.48 6.55
CA ALA A 148 -11.34 -12.44 6.49
C ALA A 148 -11.53 -13.15 7.84
#